data_414f9a967e6bf29d665bd0531897bfde
#
_entry.id   414f9a967e6bf29d665bd0531897bfde
#
_cell.length_a   1.000
_cell.length_b   1.000
_cell.length_c   1.000
_cell.angle_alpha   90.00
_cell.angle_beta   90.00
_cell.angle_gamma   90.00
#
_symmetry.space_group_name_H-M   'P 1'
#
loop_
_entity.id
_entity.type
_entity.pdbx_description
1 polymer ?
#
loop_
_entity_poly.entity_id
_entity_poly.type
_entity_poly.pdbx_seq_one_letter_code
_entity_poly.pdbx_strand_id
1 'polypeptide(L)'
;MLKWIPAELHTHTLHSDGKQTLEKLVQSAVDLGLECIAMTDHNTQSALADQEQVQRQFGLPIISGMEWTTFYGHMLTLGVDRFIDWRVLGPDDIHEGIRQVHEQGGIAGIAHPFRIGSPICTGCFWEYTIQDWHEVDYIEVWSTLMPSIKRDSQRAFAMWTDLLNQGYRITAVSGRDWHVSKPDDALPAVTYLGVRDEAEEREGLADRAVEAIRHGSVSVTMGPLLTMWAQIKGRELRYHIGECIELTVEDSLSVTVQLDVEARAAHYKLKPQNLRLLLTSSHGICSEIQIPAHTGEYTLSLQDPLGKGWIRAELYGCMEDCVMMIAFTNPIYMA
;
A
#
# COMPACT_ATOMS: atom_id res chain seq x y z
N MET A 1 -9.85 18.06 1.62
CA MET A 1 -8.57 17.82 0.89
C MET A 1 -8.02 16.48 1.39
N LEU A 2 -7.23 15.74 0.58
CA LEU A 2 -6.55 14.54 1.09
C LEU A 2 -5.25 14.96 1.78
N LYS A 3 -5.04 14.46 3.00
CA LYS A 3 -3.74 14.46 3.68
C LYS A 3 -3.09 13.10 3.46
N TRP A 4 -1.82 13.08 3.03
CA TRP A 4 -1.07 11.86 2.80
C TRP A 4 -0.23 11.52 4.03
N ILE A 5 -0.53 10.39 4.68
CA ILE A 5 0.18 9.94 5.88
C ILE A 5 1.02 8.70 5.57
N PRO A 6 2.32 8.70 5.92
CA PRO A 6 3.17 7.53 5.74
C PRO A 6 2.87 6.46 6.79
N ALA A 7 2.64 5.23 6.33
CA ALA A 7 2.29 4.10 7.17
C ALA A 7 3.15 2.86 6.90
N GLU A 8 3.34 2.03 7.92
CA GLU A 8 3.84 0.66 7.82
C GLU A 8 2.71 -0.31 8.16
N LEU A 9 2.40 -1.21 7.23
CA LEU A 9 1.21 -2.05 7.31
C LEU A 9 1.48 -3.51 7.70
N HIS A 10 2.76 -3.91 7.91
CA HIS A 10 3.12 -5.28 8.19
C HIS A 10 4.24 -5.36 9.24
N THR A 11 3.86 -5.59 10.50
CA THR A 11 4.78 -5.53 11.63
C THR A 11 4.58 -6.66 12.63
N HIS A 12 5.67 -7.07 13.27
CA HIS A 12 5.72 -8.16 14.25
C HIS A 12 6.41 -7.75 15.54
N THR A 13 5.91 -8.30 16.65
CA THR A 13 6.45 -8.07 18.00
C THR A 13 6.83 -9.37 18.68
N LEU A 14 7.25 -9.29 19.94
CA LEU A 14 7.51 -10.44 20.80
C LEU A 14 6.27 -11.32 21.08
N HIS A 15 5.08 -10.85 20.66
CA HIS A 15 3.84 -11.62 20.76
C HIS A 15 3.74 -12.73 19.70
N SER A 16 4.55 -12.66 18.64
CA SER A 16 4.76 -13.75 17.69
C SER A 16 6.25 -14.06 17.54
N ASP A 17 6.88 -13.75 16.45
CA ASP A 17 8.29 -14.05 16.17
C ASP A 17 9.15 -12.79 15.95
N GLY A 18 8.58 -11.62 16.10
CA GLY A 18 9.31 -10.36 16.13
C GLY A 18 10.29 -10.31 17.31
N LYS A 19 11.34 -9.50 17.18
CA LYS A 19 12.41 -9.35 18.19
C LYS A 19 12.37 -7.99 18.87
N GLN A 20 11.21 -7.39 18.94
CA GLN A 20 10.97 -6.06 19.52
C GLN A 20 9.63 -6.03 20.25
N THR A 21 9.56 -5.24 21.34
CA THR A 21 8.28 -4.97 22.00
C THR A 21 7.46 -4.01 21.17
N LEU A 22 6.16 -3.87 21.47
CA LEU A 22 5.28 -2.91 20.82
C LEU A 22 5.81 -1.47 20.97
N GLU A 23 6.26 -1.07 22.16
CA GLU A 23 6.83 0.25 22.39
C GLU A 23 8.09 0.50 21.54
N LYS A 24 8.95 -0.52 21.41
CA LYS A 24 10.16 -0.41 20.60
C LYS A 24 9.84 -0.30 19.12
N LEU A 25 8.85 -1.05 18.63
CA LEU A 25 8.35 -0.96 17.28
C LEU A 25 7.80 0.45 16.99
N VAL A 26 6.92 0.95 17.86
CA VAL A 26 6.30 2.28 17.73
C VAL A 26 7.34 3.39 17.79
N GLN A 27 8.30 3.32 18.73
CA GLN A 27 9.39 4.28 18.78
C GLN A 27 10.19 4.29 17.47
N SER A 28 10.51 3.11 16.93
CA SER A 28 11.24 2.99 15.66
C SER A 28 10.42 3.51 14.48
N ALA A 29 9.09 3.36 14.50
CA ALA A 29 8.20 3.93 13.49
C ALA A 29 8.21 5.48 13.55
N VAL A 30 8.12 6.06 14.73
CA VAL A 30 8.25 7.51 14.94
C VAL A 30 9.61 8.01 14.47
N ASP A 31 10.69 7.31 14.82
CA ASP A 31 12.06 7.66 14.40
C ASP A 31 12.24 7.60 12.86
N LEU A 32 11.43 6.83 12.17
CA LEU A 32 11.37 6.74 10.68
C LEU A 32 10.39 7.73 10.05
N GLY A 33 9.77 8.60 10.85
CA GLY A 33 8.80 9.59 10.35
C GLY A 33 7.50 8.96 9.84
N LEU A 34 7.10 7.80 10.38
CA LEU A 34 5.80 7.21 10.11
C LEU A 34 4.73 7.88 10.99
N GLU A 35 3.53 8.02 10.45
CA GLU A 35 2.38 8.62 11.14
C GLU A 35 1.29 7.58 11.52
N CYS A 36 1.45 6.33 11.07
CA CYS A 36 0.57 5.20 11.39
C CYS A 36 1.31 3.88 11.22
N ILE A 37 0.96 2.85 12.01
CA ILE A 37 1.40 1.47 11.78
C ILE A 37 0.22 0.51 11.91
N ALA A 38 0.32 -0.68 11.31
CA ALA A 38 -0.58 -1.78 11.61
C ALA A 38 0.13 -2.82 12.49
N MET A 39 -0.58 -3.34 13.49
CA MET A 39 -0.14 -4.45 14.32
C MET A 39 -0.63 -5.75 13.72
N THR A 40 0.27 -6.58 13.22
CA THR A 40 -0.05 -7.77 12.44
C THR A 40 0.73 -9.01 12.88
N ASP A 41 0.89 -9.22 14.19
CA ASP A 41 1.53 -10.42 14.72
C ASP A 41 0.90 -11.71 14.17
N HIS A 42 1.73 -12.74 13.95
CA HIS A 42 1.29 -14.03 13.41
C HIS A 42 0.25 -14.71 14.30
N ASN A 43 -0.94 -14.91 13.77
CA ASN A 43 -2.01 -15.72 14.37
C ASN A 43 -2.40 -15.33 15.80
N THR A 44 -2.12 -14.11 16.22
CA THR A 44 -2.45 -13.60 17.55
C THR A 44 -2.75 -12.12 17.54
N GLN A 45 -3.64 -11.69 18.41
CA GLN A 45 -3.95 -10.30 18.69
C GLN A 45 -3.53 -9.89 20.10
N SER A 46 -2.67 -10.67 20.78
CA SER A 46 -2.31 -10.42 22.18
C SER A 46 -1.57 -9.10 22.38
N ALA A 47 -0.87 -8.57 21.37
CA ALA A 47 -0.24 -7.25 21.40
C ALA A 47 -1.26 -6.10 21.51
N LEU A 48 -2.51 -6.30 21.11
CA LEU A 48 -3.56 -5.28 21.18
C LEU A 48 -3.93 -4.90 22.63
N ALA A 49 -3.57 -5.73 23.61
CA ALA A 49 -3.81 -5.44 25.02
C ALA A 49 -3.10 -4.17 25.48
N ASP A 50 -1.93 -3.87 24.92
CA ASP A 50 -1.12 -2.69 25.28
C ASP A 50 -1.25 -1.55 24.26
N GLN A 51 -2.02 -1.74 23.18
CA GLN A 51 -2.14 -0.82 22.05
C GLN A 51 -2.54 0.59 22.48
N GLU A 52 -3.60 0.71 23.27
CA GLU A 52 -4.13 2.02 23.68
C GLU A 52 -3.12 2.82 24.53
N GLN A 53 -2.42 2.13 25.44
CA GLN A 53 -1.39 2.74 26.26
C GLN A 53 -0.23 3.25 25.41
N VAL A 54 0.25 2.43 24.47
CA VAL A 54 1.38 2.77 23.60
C VAL A 54 1.00 3.89 22.63
N GLN A 55 -0.20 3.85 22.05
CA GLN A 55 -0.70 4.95 21.22
C GLN A 55 -0.72 6.29 21.96
N ARG A 56 -1.20 6.31 23.21
CA ARG A 56 -1.18 7.53 24.04
C ARG A 56 0.23 8.01 24.35
N GLN A 57 1.15 7.09 24.63
CA GLN A 57 2.53 7.41 24.99
C GLN A 57 3.29 8.06 23.84
N PHE A 58 3.16 7.55 22.62
CA PHE A 58 3.93 7.99 21.45
C PHE A 58 3.15 8.90 20.51
N GLY A 59 1.84 8.99 20.69
CA GLY A 59 0.96 9.73 19.80
C GLY A 59 0.91 9.17 18.37
N LEU A 60 1.22 7.88 18.17
CA LEU A 60 1.19 7.19 16.89
C LEU A 60 -0.03 6.26 16.84
N PRO A 61 -0.98 6.46 15.91
CA PRO A 61 -2.09 5.55 15.68
C PRO A 61 -1.62 4.17 15.25
N ILE A 62 -2.27 3.13 15.79
CA ILE A 62 -2.01 1.74 15.48
C ILE A 62 -3.30 1.12 14.94
N ILE A 63 -3.28 0.59 13.73
CA ILE A 63 -4.37 -0.20 13.16
C ILE A 63 -4.32 -1.58 13.79
N SER A 64 -5.43 -2.00 14.41
CA SER A 64 -5.58 -3.36 14.93
C SER A 64 -5.65 -4.36 13.78
N GLY A 65 -4.94 -5.47 13.90
CA GLY A 65 -4.92 -6.47 12.85
C GLY A 65 -4.26 -7.76 13.28
N MET A 66 -4.04 -8.64 12.33
CA MET A 66 -3.34 -9.90 12.50
C MET A 66 -2.88 -10.43 11.14
N GLU A 67 -1.74 -11.09 11.09
CA GLU A 67 -1.36 -11.90 9.94
C GLU A 67 -1.80 -13.36 10.15
N TRP A 68 -2.73 -13.81 9.34
CA TRP A 68 -3.02 -15.26 9.25
C TRP A 68 -1.86 -15.94 8.55
N THR A 69 -1.08 -16.63 9.30
CA THR A 69 0.06 -17.39 8.81
C THR A 69 -0.35 -18.85 8.70
N THR A 70 -0.58 -19.28 7.47
CA THR A 70 -1.12 -20.60 7.16
C THR A 70 -0.19 -21.37 6.24
N PHE A 71 -0.48 -22.65 6.05
CA PHE A 71 0.25 -23.50 5.12
C PHE A 71 0.02 -23.11 3.63
N TYR A 72 -1.09 -22.43 3.35
CA TYR A 72 -1.51 -22.06 1.99
C TYR A 72 -1.21 -20.60 1.63
N GLY A 73 -0.48 -19.89 2.47
CA GLY A 73 -0.13 -18.49 2.28
C GLY A 73 -0.51 -17.63 3.47
N HIS A 74 -0.20 -16.34 3.38
CA HIS A 74 -0.42 -15.38 4.46
C HIS A 74 -1.44 -14.32 4.05
N MET A 75 -2.29 -13.92 4.99
CA MET A 75 -3.28 -12.86 4.81
C MET A 75 -3.24 -11.88 5.97
N LEU A 76 -3.10 -10.60 5.66
CA LEU A 76 -3.21 -9.53 6.63
C LEU A 76 -4.67 -9.11 6.78
N THR A 77 -5.15 -9.11 8.02
CA THR A 77 -6.46 -8.54 8.38
C THR A 77 -6.22 -7.25 9.13
N LEU A 78 -6.81 -6.14 8.68
CA LEU A 78 -6.65 -4.82 9.27
C LEU A 78 -8.01 -4.24 9.68
N GLY A 79 -8.03 -3.45 10.75
CA GLY A 79 -9.26 -2.86 11.29
C GLY A 79 -10.14 -3.86 12.03
N VAL A 80 -9.56 -4.97 12.53
CA VAL A 80 -10.27 -5.99 13.30
C VAL A 80 -9.74 -6.03 14.73
N ASP A 81 -10.64 -6.04 15.70
CA ASP A 81 -10.34 -6.07 17.14
C ASP A 81 -10.73 -7.39 17.80
N ARG A 82 -11.51 -8.23 17.11
CA ARG A 82 -11.93 -9.54 17.59
C ARG A 82 -11.29 -10.65 16.76
N PHE A 83 -10.73 -11.62 17.43
CA PHE A 83 -10.08 -12.76 16.80
C PHE A 83 -11.03 -13.52 15.86
N ILE A 84 -10.55 -13.77 14.63
CA ILE A 84 -11.23 -14.60 13.64
C ILE A 84 -10.44 -15.92 13.51
N ASP A 85 -11.12 -17.03 13.67
CA ASP A 85 -10.48 -18.35 13.66
C ASP A 85 -10.25 -18.86 12.23
N TRP A 86 -9.11 -18.55 11.68
CA TRP A 86 -8.67 -18.99 10.35
C TRP A 86 -8.33 -20.49 10.27
N ARG A 87 -8.14 -21.19 11.40
CA ARG A 87 -7.66 -22.57 11.45
C ARG A 87 -8.61 -23.59 10.84
N VAL A 88 -9.88 -23.23 10.70
CA VAL A 88 -10.92 -24.04 10.07
C VAL A 88 -11.02 -23.84 8.56
N LEU A 89 -10.26 -22.89 7.99
CA LEU A 89 -10.31 -22.53 6.58
C LEU A 89 -9.36 -23.42 5.77
N GLY A 90 -9.91 -24.22 4.87
CA GLY A 90 -9.16 -24.95 3.85
C GLY A 90 -8.77 -24.06 2.65
N PRO A 91 -8.05 -24.63 1.66
CA PRO A 91 -7.58 -23.88 0.49
C PRO A 91 -8.69 -23.20 -0.31
N ASP A 92 -9.91 -23.73 -0.27
CA ASP A 92 -11.06 -23.24 -1.04
C ASP A 92 -12.04 -22.41 -0.18
N ASP A 93 -11.77 -22.24 1.12
CA ASP A 93 -12.71 -21.66 2.08
C ASP A 93 -12.31 -20.25 2.53
N ILE A 94 -11.25 -19.66 1.99
CA ILE A 94 -10.69 -18.37 2.45
C ILE A 94 -11.73 -17.25 2.47
N HIS A 95 -12.70 -17.29 1.56
CA HIS A 95 -13.78 -16.30 1.48
C HIS A 95 -14.66 -16.26 2.72
N GLU A 96 -14.83 -17.38 3.42
CA GLU A 96 -15.54 -17.42 4.71
C GLU A 96 -14.84 -16.54 5.75
N GLY A 97 -13.50 -16.62 5.81
CA GLY A 97 -12.71 -15.79 6.70
C GLY A 97 -12.74 -14.31 6.29
N ILE A 98 -12.61 -14.02 4.99
CA ILE A 98 -12.68 -12.64 4.47
C ILE A 98 -14.02 -11.99 4.85
N ARG A 99 -15.14 -12.69 4.68
CA ARG A 99 -16.46 -12.18 5.09
C ARG A 99 -16.54 -11.86 6.58
N GLN A 100 -15.95 -12.69 7.45
CA GLN A 100 -15.90 -12.41 8.88
C GLN A 100 -15.05 -11.16 9.21
N VAL A 101 -14.00 -10.87 8.44
CA VAL A 101 -13.24 -9.62 8.52
C VAL A 101 -14.13 -8.43 8.14
N HIS A 102 -14.84 -8.51 7.02
CA HIS A 102 -15.75 -7.47 6.56
C HIS A 102 -16.92 -7.23 7.52
N GLU A 103 -17.46 -8.27 8.16
CA GLU A 103 -18.51 -8.16 9.19
C GLU A 103 -18.06 -7.37 10.43
N GLN A 104 -16.75 -7.29 10.69
CA GLN A 104 -16.18 -6.43 11.72
C GLN A 104 -15.84 -5.02 11.22
N GLY A 105 -16.06 -4.72 9.94
CA GLY A 105 -15.68 -3.46 9.31
C GLY A 105 -14.21 -3.41 8.87
N GLY A 106 -13.46 -4.50 9.03
CA GLY A 106 -12.07 -4.63 8.63
C GLY A 106 -11.90 -4.86 7.13
N ILE A 107 -10.64 -4.97 6.72
CA ILE A 107 -10.20 -5.32 5.36
C ILE A 107 -9.24 -6.49 5.39
N ALA A 108 -9.25 -7.29 4.31
CA ALA A 108 -8.40 -8.46 4.15
C ALA A 108 -7.51 -8.34 2.91
N GLY A 109 -6.21 -8.56 3.08
CA GLY A 109 -5.25 -8.45 2.00
C GLY A 109 -4.25 -9.59 1.95
N ILE A 110 -3.83 -9.96 0.73
CA ILE A 110 -2.84 -11.00 0.52
C ILE A 110 -1.45 -10.44 0.83
N ALA A 111 -0.77 -11.07 1.81
CA ALA A 111 0.58 -10.73 2.17
C ALA A 111 1.57 -11.38 1.19
N HIS A 112 2.53 -10.59 0.68
CA HIS A 112 3.71 -11.05 -0.09
C HIS A 112 3.51 -12.38 -0.89
N PRO A 113 2.55 -12.46 -1.85
CA PRO A 113 2.02 -13.71 -2.41
C PRO A 113 3.04 -14.63 -3.10
N PHE A 114 4.23 -14.15 -3.39
CA PHE A 114 5.30 -14.92 -4.07
C PHE A 114 6.55 -15.12 -3.23
N ARG A 115 6.52 -14.71 -1.96
CA ARG A 115 7.65 -14.93 -1.06
C ARG A 115 7.69 -16.39 -0.63
N ILE A 116 8.87 -16.98 -0.70
CA ILE A 116 9.08 -18.34 -0.22
C ILE A 116 9.20 -18.30 1.29
N GLY A 117 8.27 -18.94 1.99
CA GLY A 117 8.31 -19.13 3.44
C GLY A 117 9.43 -20.09 3.84
N SER A 118 9.79 -20.09 5.12
CA SER A 118 10.64 -21.14 5.66
C SER A 118 9.80 -22.39 5.94
N PRO A 119 10.39 -23.60 5.86
CA PRO A 119 9.68 -24.83 6.20
C PRO A 119 9.12 -24.86 7.63
N ILE A 120 9.59 -23.96 8.49
CA ILE A 120 9.14 -23.88 9.89
C ILE A 120 7.89 -23.03 10.02
N CYS A 121 7.78 -21.97 9.22
CA CYS A 121 6.69 -21.04 9.36
C CYS A 121 5.52 -21.28 8.42
N THR A 122 5.67 -21.88 7.24
CA THR A 122 4.54 -22.25 6.39
C THR A 122 4.89 -22.61 4.97
N GLY A 123 3.84 -22.76 4.11
CA GLY A 123 3.92 -22.95 2.66
C GLY A 123 4.71 -21.90 1.91
N CYS A 124 4.90 -22.12 0.62
CA CYS A 124 5.87 -21.36 -0.19
C CYS A 124 5.28 -20.11 -0.80
N PHE A 125 4.03 -20.19 -1.28
CA PHE A 125 3.35 -19.12 -1.99
C PHE A 125 1.91 -19.03 -1.53
N TRP A 126 1.21 -18.02 -2.06
CA TRP A 126 -0.23 -17.98 -1.97
C TRP A 126 -0.85 -19.11 -2.80
N GLU A 127 -1.52 -20.04 -2.15
CA GLU A 127 -2.14 -21.23 -2.74
C GLU A 127 -3.65 -21.32 -2.46
N TYR A 128 -4.21 -20.35 -1.73
CA TYR A 128 -5.66 -20.29 -1.58
C TYR A 128 -6.33 -19.97 -2.91
N THR A 129 -7.44 -20.64 -3.18
CA THR A 129 -8.29 -20.37 -4.34
C THR A 129 -9.14 -19.12 -4.08
N ILE A 130 -8.86 -18.04 -4.79
CA ILE A 130 -9.73 -16.86 -4.78
C ILE A 130 -10.80 -17.04 -5.85
N GLN A 131 -12.03 -17.30 -5.44
CA GLN A 131 -13.17 -17.48 -6.34
C GLN A 131 -13.75 -16.14 -6.80
N ASP A 132 -13.71 -15.11 -5.95
CA ASP A 132 -14.14 -13.75 -6.25
C ASP A 132 -13.11 -12.73 -5.73
N TRP A 133 -12.38 -12.13 -6.66
CA TRP A 133 -11.37 -11.11 -6.35
C TRP A 133 -11.97 -9.77 -5.88
N HIS A 134 -13.29 -9.55 -5.97
CA HIS A 134 -13.95 -8.39 -5.40
C HIS A 134 -14.00 -8.44 -3.86
N GLU A 135 -13.83 -9.61 -3.26
CA GLU A 135 -13.77 -9.75 -1.80
C GLU A 135 -12.37 -9.49 -1.23
N VAL A 136 -11.32 -9.44 -2.06
CA VAL A 136 -9.96 -9.11 -1.62
C VAL A 136 -9.73 -7.61 -1.70
N ASP A 137 -9.49 -6.96 -0.58
CA ASP A 137 -9.38 -5.50 -0.52
C ASP A 137 -8.02 -5.00 -1.03
N TYR A 138 -6.92 -5.70 -0.70
CA TYR A 138 -5.59 -5.25 -1.10
C TYR A 138 -4.58 -6.40 -1.27
N ILE A 139 -3.46 -6.09 -1.91
CA ILE A 139 -2.32 -6.99 -2.07
C ILE A 139 -1.05 -6.24 -1.64
N GLU A 140 -0.23 -6.87 -0.82
CA GLU A 140 1.13 -6.42 -0.53
C GLU A 140 2.03 -6.75 -1.73
N VAL A 141 2.13 -5.79 -2.64
CA VAL A 141 2.91 -5.97 -3.88
C VAL A 141 4.39 -5.72 -3.68
N TRP A 142 4.74 -4.88 -2.70
CA TRP A 142 6.11 -4.64 -2.28
C TRP A 142 6.32 -5.09 -0.85
N SER A 143 7.25 -6.03 -0.66
CA SER A 143 7.54 -6.60 0.65
C SER A 143 9.03 -6.49 0.99
N THR A 144 9.32 -6.35 2.28
CA THR A 144 10.67 -6.26 2.84
C THR A 144 11.44 -4.98 2.45
N LEU A 145 12.78 -5.05 2.49
CA LEU A 145 13.68 -3.94 2.14
C LEU A 145 14.06 -4.00 0.67
N MET A 146 14.20 -2.83 0.02
CA MET A 146 14.51 -2.71 -1.41
C MET A 146 13.56 -3.53 -2.31
N PRO A 147 12.24 -3.44 -2.12
CA PRO A 147 11.28 -4.38 -2.71
C PRO A 147 11.22 -4.33 -4.24
N SER A 148 11.41 -3.17 -4.87
CA SER A 148 11.23 -3.03 -6.32
C SER A 148 12.23 -3.84 -7.15
N ILE A 149 13.37 -4.22 -6.57
CA ILE A 149 14.37 -5.10 -7.22
C ILE A 149 14.21 -6.58 -6.83
N LYS A 150 13.28 -6.88 -5.92
CA LYS A 150 13.01 -8.27 -5.49
C LYS A 150 12.10 -8.96 -6.50
N ARG A 151 12.45 -10.19 -6.85
CA ARG A 151 11.72 -10.95 -7.86
C ARG A 151 10.30 -11.33 -7.42
N ASP A 152 10.11 -11.62 -6.15
CA ASP A 152 8.80 -11.88 -5.54
C ASP A 152 7.89 -10.65 -5.60
N SER A 153 8.40 -9.47 -5.23
CA SER A 153 7.67 -8.20 -5.34
C SER A 153 7.36 -7.82 -6.80
N GLN A 154 8.27 -8.08 -7.73
CA GLN A 154 8.00 -7.86 -9.16
C GLN A 154 6.88 -8.76 -9.68
N ARG A 155 6.83 -10.03 -9.23
CA ARG A 155 5.73 -10.95 -9.55
C ARG A 155 4.42 -10.53 -8.93
N ALA A 156 4.43 -10.05 -7.68
CA ALA A 156 3.23 -9.54 -7.00
C ALA A 156 2.70 -8.28 -7.69
N PHE A 157 3.57 -7.37 -8.11
CA PHE A 157 3.21 -6.18 -8.89
C PHE A 157 2.60 -6.54 -10.26
N ALA A 158 3.16 -7.56 -10.95
CA ALA A 158 2.62 -8.06 -12.20
C ALA A 158 1.24 -8.70 -12.00
N MET A 159 1.08 -9.57 -10.97
CA MET A 159 -0.21 -10.15 -10.61
C MET A 159 -1.28 -9.09 -10.33
N TRP A 160 -0.94 -8.08 -9.53
CA TRP A 160 -1.85 -6.96 -9.28
C TRP A 160 -2.24 -6.23 -10.57
N THR A 161 -1.27 -5.97 -11.47
CA THR A 161 -1.55 -5.33 -12.77
C THR A 161 -2.48 -6.18 -13.63
N ASP A 162 -2.30 -7.50 -13.63
CA ASP A 162 -3.17 -8.42 -14.36
C ASP A 162 -4.61 -8.43 -13.81
N LEU A 163 -4.76 -8.33 -12.48
CA LEU A 163 -6.07 -8.21 -11.84
C LEU A 163 -6.76 -6.89 -12.18
N LEU A 164 -6.02 -5.78 -12.20
CA LEU A 164 -6.53 -4.49 -12.68
C LEU A 164 -7.00 -4.58 -14.15
N ASN A 165 -6.25 -5.29 -15.01
CA ASN A 165 -6.61 -5.49 -16.42
C ASN A 165 -7.86 -6.36 -16.58
N GLN A 166 -8.16 -7.22 -15.62
CA GLN A 166 -9.40 -8.00 -15.56
C GLN A 166 -10.58 -7.19 -15.00
N GLY A 167 -10.35 -5.95 -14.55
CA GLY A 167 -11.39 -5.04 -14.07
C GLY A 167 -11.60 -5.04 -12.55
N TYR A 168 -10.78 -5.80 -11.79
CA TYR A 168 -10.85 -5.77 -10.32
C TYR A 168 -10.24 -4.49 -9.76
N ARG A 169 -10.84 -3.98 -8.68
CA ARG A 169 -10.37 -2.77 -7.99
C ARG A 169 -9.73 -3.17 -6.66
N ILE A 170 -8.50 -3.67 -6.73
CA ILE A 170 -7.74 -4.15 -5.58
C ILE A 170 -6.61 -3.15 -5.31
N THR A 171 -6.46 -2.76 -4.05
CA THR A 171 -5.43 -1.79 -3.64
C THR A 171 -4.06 -2.46 -3.53
N ALA A 172 -3.04 -1.85 -4.09
CA ALA A 172 -1.65 -2.25 -3.87
C ALA A 172 -1.05 -1.48 -2.70
N VAL A 173 -0.37 -2.19 -1.81
CA VAL A 173 0.34 -1.63 -0.66
C VAL A 173 1.77 -2.16 -0.59
N SER A 174 2.57 -1.58 0.29
CA SER A 174 3.82 -2.18 0.76
C SER A 174 3.72 -2.55 2.23
N GLY A 175 4.44 -3.60 2.61
CA GLY A 175 4.67 -3.98 4.00
C GLY A 175 6.11 -4.46 4.18
N ARG A 176 6.76 -3.97 5.24
CA ARG A 176 8.14 -4.35 5.51
C ARG A 176 8.27 -5.79 6.02
N ASP A 177 7.20 -6.34 6.58
CA ASP A 177 7.23 -7.60 7.34
C ASP A 177 8.26 -7.47 8.47
N TRP A 178 8.00 -6.49 9.33
CA TRP A 178 9.00 -5.86 10.19
C TRP A 178 9.16 -6.57 11.53
N HIS A 179 10.11 -7.48 11.62
CA HIS A 179 10.40 -8.29 12.81
C HIS A 179 11.41 -7.66 13.78
N VAL A 180 12.29 -6.79 13.28
CA VAL A 180 13.35 -6.17 14.10
C VAL A 180 13.81 -4.85 13.48
N SER A 181 14.02 -3.85 14.32
CA SER A 181 14.63 -2.57 13.92
C SER A 181 16.14 -2.66 14.03
N LYS A 182 16.84 -2.35 12.94
CA LYS A 182 18.31 -2.27 12.90
C LYS A 182 18.74 -0.88 12.42
N PRO A 183 19.82 -0.31 12.99
CA PRO A 183 20.29 1.03 12.61
C PRO A 183 20.68 1.15 11.12
N ASP A 184 21.20 0.07 10.53
CA ASP A 184 21.72 0.03 9.16
C ASP A 184 20.80 -0.71 8.19
N ASP A 185 19.52 -0.76 8.47
CA ASP A 185 18.56 -1.38 7.55
C ASP A 185 18.57 -0.66 6.20
N ALA A 186 18.59 -1.43 5.11
CA ALA A 186 18.40 -0.90 3.77
C ALA A 186 17.01 -0.22 3.66
N LEU A 187 16.85 0.59 2.63
CA LEU A 187 15.66 1.43 2.41
C LEU A 187 14.37 0.60 2.33
N PRO A 188 13.43 0.76 3.29
CA PRO A 188 12.11 0.16 3.18
C PRO A 188 11.22 0.98 2.25
N ALA A 189 10.24 0.32 1.64
CA ALA A 189 9.11 1.04 1.07
C ALA A 189 8.16 1.49 2.18
N VAL A 190 7.36 2.50 1.87
CA VAL A 190 6.33 3.06 2.74
C VAL A 190 5.04 3.20 1.95
N THR A 191 3.94 2.87 2.58
CA THR A 191 2.61 3.10 2.05
C THR A 191 2.10 4.46 2.54
N TYR A 192 1.89 5.40 1.61
CA TYR A 192 1.20 6.65 1.92
C TYR A 192 -0.30 6.46 1.74
N LEU A 193 -1.05 6.79 2.77
CA LEU A 193 -2.51 6.69 2.82
C LEU A 193 -3.12 8.10 2.68
N GLY A 194 -3.95 8.28 1.65
CA GLY A 194 -4.68 9.52 1.41
C GLY A 194 -5.94 9.59 2.28
N VAL A 195 -5.80 10.15 3.48
CA VAL A 195 -6.92 10.30 4.42
C VAL A 195 -7.63 11.62 4.20
N ARG A 196 -8.95 11.65 4.37
CA ARG A 196 -9.72 12.90 4.32
C ARG A 196 -9.38 13.74 5.54
N ASP A 197 -9.11 15.01 5.28
CA ASP A 197 -8.81 16.02 6.30
C ASP A 197 -10.13 16.48 6.95
N GLU A 198 -10.67 15.66 7.84
CA GLU A 198 -11.84 15.97 8.64
C GLU A 198 -11.36 16.22 10.08
N ALA A 199 -11.09 17.50 10.38
CA ALA A 199 -10.68 18.01 11.69
C ALA A 199 -9.32 17.51 12.24
N GLU A 200 -8.71 18.34 13.09
CA GLU A 200 -7.39 18.19 13.71
C GLU A 200 -7.22 16.97 14.66
N GLU A 201 -8.16 16.03 14.66
CA GLU A 201 -8.17 14.93 15.63
C GLU A 201 -7.44 13.70 15.09
N ARG A 202 -6.39 13.28 15.80
CA ARG A 202 -5.73 11.97 15.61
C ARG A 202 -6.67 10.80 15.98
N GLU A 203 -7.72 11.09 16.71
CA GLU A 203 -8.76 10.13 17.04
C GLU A 203 -9.47 9.66 15.77
N GLY A 204 -9.60 8.34 15.62
CA GLY A 204 -10.14 7.71 14.41
C GLY A 204 -9.19 7.72 13.18
N LEU A 205 -7.89 8.10 13.33
CA LEU A 205 -6.96 8.04 12.20
C LEU A 205 -6.70 6.62 11.73
N ALA A 206 -6.69 5.62 12.62
CA ALA A 206 -6.57 4.22 12.25
C ALA A 206 -7.74 3.77 11.36
N ASP A 207 -8.97 4.15 11.68
CA ASP A 207 -10.14 3.81 10.87
C ASP A 207 -10.10 4.51 9.49
N ARG A 208 -9.73 5.81 9.46
CA ARG A 208 -9.55 6.54 8.20
C ARG A 208 -8.42 5.95 7.34
N ALA A 209 -7.38 5.40 7.97
CA ALA A 209 -6.30 4.70 7.27
C ALA A 209 -6.81 3.40 6.62
N VAL A 210 -7.63 2.62 7.32
CA VAL A 210 -8.30 1.43 6.78
C VAL A 210 -9.19 1.81 5.60
N GLU A 211 -10.00 2.88 5.74
CA GLU A 211 -10.84 3.37 4.65
C GLU A 211 -10.03 3.88 3.44
N ALA A 212 -8.87 4.52 3.66
CA ALA A 212 -8.00 4.93 2.56
C ALA A 212 -7.49 3.72 1.76
N ILE A 213 -7.16 2.61 2.43
CA ILE A 213 -6.78 1.35 1.77
C ILE A 213 -7.97 0.77 1.01
N ARG A 214 -9.15 0.66 1.66
CA ARG A 214 -10.39 0.15 1.04
C ARG A 214 -10.75 0.89 -0.24
N HIS A 215 -10.57 2.21 -0.26
CA HIS A 215 -10.88 3.08 -1.40
C HIS A 215 -9.75 3.19 -2.43
N GLY A 216 -8.60 2.58 -2.19
CA GLY A 216 -7.44 2.68 -3.07
C GLY A 216 -6.75 4.05 -3.07
N SER A 217 -7.03 4.92 -2.09
CA SER A 217 -6.35 6.21 -1.93
C SER A 217 -4.93 6.00 -1.39
N VAL A 218 -4.07 5.34 -2.17
CA VAL A 218 -2.78 4.82 -1.73
C VAL A 218 -1.68 5.12 -2.75
N SER A 219 -0.53 5.55 -2.25
CA SER A 219 0.72 5.66 -3.00
C SER A 219 1.84 4.90 -2.28
N VAL A 220 2.67 4.19 -3.03
CA VAL A 220 3.75 3.35 -2.48
C VAL A 220 5.10 3.87 -2.96
N THR A 221 6.05 4.05 -2.05
CA THR A 221 7.35 4.62 -2.38
C THR A 221 8.48 4.11 -1.47
N MET A 222 9.69 4.09 -2.02
CA MET A 222 10.94 3.96 -1.24
C MET A 222 11.59 5.33 -0.97
N GLY A 223 10.98 6.43 -1.45
CA GLY A 223 11.58 7.76 -1.35
C GLY A 223 10.51 8.86 -1.32
N PRO A 224 10.45 9.71 -2.37
CA PRO A 224 9.54 10.84 -2.45
C PRO A 224 8.08 10.41 -2.54
N LEU A 225 7.18 11.24 -2.05
CA LEU A 225 5.76 11.03 -2.23
C LEU A 225 5.38 11.35 -3.69
N LEU A 226 4.70 10.39 -4.33
CA LEU A 226 4.14 10.51 -5.67
C LEU A 226 2.62 10.48 -5.56
N THR A 227 1.94 11.51 -6.02
CA THR A 227 0.48 11.54 -6.08
C THR A 227 0.00 11.97 -7.45
N MET A 228 -1.29 11.77 -7.74
CA MET A 228 -1.87 12.24 -8.99
C MET A 228 -3.36 12.53 -8.84
N TRP A 229 -3.87 13.35 -9.76
CA TRP A 229 -5.30 13.51 -10.02
C TRP A 229 -5.54 13.64 -11.52
N ALA A 230 -6.74 13.29 -11.92
CA ALA A 230 -7.18 13.46 -13.29
C ALA A 230 -8.35 14.44 -13.36
N GLN A 231 -8.50 15.08 -14.51
CA GLN A 231 -9.55 16.06 -14.77
C GLN A 231 -10.00 15.93 -16.22
N ILE A 232 -11.31 15.93 -16.44
CA ILE A 232 -11.87 16.01 -17.79
C ILE A 232 -11.65 17.45 -18.28
N LYS A 233 -11.08 17.62 -19.48
CA LYS A 233 -10.83 18.95 -20.05
C LYS A 233 -12.14 19.75 -20.13
N GLY A 234 -12.10 20.98 -19.61
CA GLY A 234 -13.27 21.86 -19.56
C GLY A 234 -14.19 21.64 -18.37
N ARG A 235 -13.88 20.71 -17.46
CA ARG A 235 -14.60 20.53 -16.18
C ARG A 235 -13.66 20.86 -15.03
N GLU A 236 -14.19 21.40 -13.91
CA GLU A 236 -13.38 21.76 -12.74
C GLU A 236 -13.14 20.61 -11.78
N LEU A 237 -13.95 19.54 -11.84
CA LEU A 237 -13.89 18.41 -10.93
C LEU A 237 -12.59 17.62 -11.12
N ARG A 238 -11.90 17.39 -10.03
CA ARG A 238 -10.70 16.54 -9.96
C ARG A 238 -11.07 15.18 -9.40
N TYR A 239 -10.50 14.15 -10.00
CA TYR A 239 -10.61 12.77 -9.55
C TYR A 239 -9.25 12.31 -9.03
N HIS A 240 -9.22 11.81 -7.81
CA HIS A 240 -8.02 11.40 -7.11
C HIS A 240 -7.77 9.89 -7.22
N ILE A 241 -6.60 9.46 -6.78
CA ILE A 241 -6.22 8.04 -6.68
C ILE A 241 -7.32 7.26 -5.94
N GLY A 242 -7.75 6.12 -6.50
CA GLY A 242 -8.84 5.29 -5.99
C GLY A 242 -10.23 5.62 -6.57
N GLU A 243 -10.42 6.84 -7.09
CA GLU A 243 -11.72 7.26 -7.63
C GLU A 243 -11.97 6.76 -9.06
N CYS A 244 -13.23 6.81 -9.48
CA CYS A 244 -13.68 6.37 -10.80
C CYS A 244 -14.24 7.54 -11.60
N ILE A 245 -13.79 7.67 -12.83
CA ILE A 245 -14.26 8.69 -13.78
C ILE A 245 -15.21 8.03 -14.77
N GLU A 246 -16.40 8.58 -14.92
CA GLU A 246 -17.29 8.24 -16.02
C GLU A 246 -16.91 9.07 -17.25
N LEU A 247 -16.42 8.40 -18.30
CA LEU A 247 -15.98 9.02 -19.55
C LEU A 247 -16.96 8.78 -20.68
N THR A 248 -17.14 9.80 -21.51
CA THR A 248 -17.76 9.68 -22.83
C THR A 248 -16.70 9.64 -23.93
N VAL A 249 -17.08 9.23 -25.15
CA VAL A 249 -16.16 9.16 -26.32
C VAL A 249 -15.53 10.52 -26.69
N GLU A 250 -16.16 11.63 -26.26
CA GLU A 250 -15.71 12.99 -26.58
C GLU A 250 -14.81 13.57 -25.48
N ASP A 251 -14.76 12.93 -24.30
CA ASP A 251 -14.00 13.43 -23.16
C ASP A 251 -12.49 13.22 -23.36
N SER A 252 -11.71 14.23 -23.02
CA SER A 252 -10.25 14.17 -22.99
C SER A 252 -9.77 14.37 -21.57
N LEU A 253 -8.85 13.53 -21.11
CA LEU A 253 -8.27 13.61 -19.77
C LEU A 253 -6.98 14.44 -19.76
N SER A 254 -6.85 15.23 -18.72
CA SER A 254 -5.58 15.78 -18.24
C SER A 254 -5.23 15.12 -16.92
N VAL A 255 -4.04 14.57 -16.81
CA VAL A 255 -3.54 13.95 -15.58
C VAL A 255 -2.41 14.79 -15.03
N THR A 256 -2.53 15.23 -13.80
CA THR A 256 -1.45 15.93 -13.10
C THR A 256 -0.84 15.01 -12.07
N VAL A 257 0.46 14.81 -12.16
CA VAL A 257 1.26 14.05 -11.20
C VAL A 257 2.04 15.05 -10.35
N GLN A 258 1.98 14.88 -9.04
CA GLN A 258 2.73 15.67 -8.08
C GLN A 258 3.85 14.80 -7.48
N LEU A 259 5.06 15.32 -7.52
CA LEU A 259 6.22 14.76 -6.85
C LEU A 259 6.58 15.67 -5.67
N ASP A 260 6.67 15.10 -4.48
CA ASP A 260 7.12 15.80 -3.28
C ASP A 260 8.36 15.09 -2.71
N VAL A 261 9.54 15.67 -2.94
CA VAL A 261 10.81 15.14 -2.45
C VAL A 261 11.12 15.60 -1.02
N GLU A 262 10.34 16.52 -0.46
CA GLU A 262 10.51 16.97 0.92
C GLU A 262 9.78 16.05 1.92
N ALA A 263 8.75 15.34 1.44
CA ALA A 263 8.04 14.36 2.24
C ALA A 263 9.01 13.30 2.77
N ARG A 264 9.23 13.23 4.08
CA ARG A 264 10.19 12.32 4.74
C ARG A 264 11.63 12.42 4.22
N ALA A 265 12.09 13.56 3.73
CA ALA A 265 13.43 13.75 3.14
C ALA A 265 14.59 13.33 4.06
N ALA A 266 14.38 13.33 5.38
CA ALA A 266 15.38 12.86 6.37
C ALA A 266 15.59 11.33 6.35
N HIS A 267 14.69 10.55 5.74
CA HIS A 267 14.64 9.09 5.86
C HIS A 267 14.99 8.35 4.56
N TYR A 268 15.40 9.07 3.52
CA TYR A 268 15.91 8.48 2.28
C TYR A 268 16.93 9.41 1.61
N LYS A 269 17.68 8.89 0.64
CA LYS A 269 18.63 9.67 -0.14
C LYS A 269 18.27 9.61 -1.61
N LEU A 270 17.88 10.74 -2.17
CA LEU A 270 17.66 10.90 -3.60
C LEU A 270 18.71 11.88 -4.15
N LYS A 271 19.68 11.36 -4.91
CA LYS A 271 20.71 12.18 -5.53
C LYS A 271 20.10 13.05 -6.65
N PRO A 272 20.65 14.24 -6.94
CA PRO A 272 20.24 15.03 -8.10
C PRO A 272 20.38 14.20 -9.39
N GLN A 273 19.27 14.04 -10.10
CA GLN A 273 19.18 13.24 -11.34
C GLN A 273 17.93 13.61 -12.13
N ASN A 274 17.83 13.12 -13.35
CA ASN A 274 16.57 13.06 -14.07
C ASN A 274 15.86 11.75 -13.74
N LEU A 275 14.62 11.86 -13.35
CA LEU A 275 13.72 10.73 -13.06
C LEU A 275 12.84 10.48 -14.28
N ARG A 276 12.49 9.21 -14.53
CA ARG A 276 11.49 8.84 -15.54
C ARG A 276 10.13 8.76 -14.86
N LEU A 277 9.21 9.62 -15.26
CA LEU A 277 7.81 9.57 -14.85
C LEU A 277 6.98 8.97 -15.97
N LEU A 278 6.27 7.89 -15.67
CA LEU A 278 5.39 7.20 -16.59
C LEU A 278 3.94 7.34 -16.14
N LEU A 279 3.05 7.47 -17.10
CA LEU A 279 1.64 7.12 -16.94
C LEU A 279 1.39 5.81 -17.64
N THR A 280 0.90 4.82 -16.89
CA THR A 280 0.61 3.47 -17.36
C THR A 280 -0.88 3.18 -17.24
N SER A 281 -1.47 2.52 -18.21
CA SER A 281 -2.87 2.12 -18.24
C SER A 281 -3.02 0.63 -18.55
N SER A 282 -4.26 0.16 -18.64
CA SER A 282 -4.58 -1.19 -19.14
C SER A 282 -4.05 -1.48 -20.56
N HIS A 283 -3.69 -0.43 -21.33
CA HIS A 283 -3.14 -0.54 -22.69
C HIS A 283 -1.62 -0.36 -22.73
N GLY A 284 -0.94 -0.28 -21.58
CA GLY A 284 0.49 -0.05 -21.46
C GLY A 284 0.85 1.41 -21.14
N ILE A 285 2.07 1.82 -21.51
CA ILE A 285 2.55 3.17 -21.23
C ILE A 285 1.84 4.18 -22.13
N CYS A 286 1.10 5.11 -21.52
CA CYS A 286 0.38 6.18 -22.22
C CYS A 286 1.22 7.43 -22.41
N SER A 287 2.15 7.68 -21.48
CA SER A 287 3.04 8.85 -21.52
C SER A 287 4.30 8.57 -20.71
N GLU A 288 5.43 9.13 -21.19
CA GLU A 288 6.71 9.07 -20.49
C GLU A 288 7.39 10.44 -20.62
N ILE A 289 7.85 11.01 -19.50
CA ILE A 289 8.62 12.23 -19.45
C ILE A 289 9.81 12.10 -18.51
N GLN A 290 10.85 12.89 -18.80
CA GLN A 290 11.97 13.08 -17.88
C GLN A 290 11.69 14.30 -17.00
N ILE A 291 11.80 14.14 -15.70
CA ILE A 291 11.59 15.21 -14.72
C ILE A 291 12.80 15.32 -13.79
N PRO A 292 13.14 16.52 -13.30
CA PRO A 292 14.20 16.65 -12.31
C PRO A 292 13.76 16.07 -10.94
N ALA A 293 14.74 15.61 -10.15
CA ALA A 293 14.49 15.10 -8.80
C ALA A 293 14.28 16.26 -7.80
N HIS A 294 13.21 17.03 -7.98
CA HIS A 294 12.76 18.07 -7.06
C HIS A 294 11.22 18.12 -7.00
N THR A 295 10.70 18.71 -5.97
CA THR A 295 9.25 18.90 -5.80
C THR A 295 8.66 19.71 -6.96
N GLY A 296 7.55 19.19 -7.52
CA GLY A 296 6.90 19.83 -8.65
C GLY A 296 5.63 19.11 -9.10
N GLU A 297 4.88 19.78 -9.97
CA GLU A 297 3.67 19.26 -10.62
C GLU A 297 3.89 19.12 -12.11
N TYR A 298 3.46 18.00 -12.68
CA TYR A 298 3.65 17.65 -14.08
C TYR A 298 2.32 17.24 -14.69
N THR A 299 1.79 18.07 -15.58
CA THR A 299 0.50 17.80 -16.24
C THR A 299 0.73 17.17 -17.60
N LEU A 300 0.12 16.02 -17.82
CA LEU A 300 0.19 15.24 -19.04
C LEU A 300 -1.21 15.15 -19.66
N SER A 301 -1.29 15.45 -20.95
CA SER A 301 -2.54 15.29 -21.70
C SER A 301 -2.54 13.94 -22.38
N LEU A 302 -3.60 13.18 -22.17
CA LEU A 302 -3.82 11.92 -22.87
C LEU A 302 -4.60 12.20 -24.14
N GLN A 303 -4.06 11.79 -25.30
CA GLN A 303 -4.59 12.12 -26.61
C GLN A 303 -5.66 11.14 -27.11
N ASP A 304 -5.56 9.89 -26.66
CA ASP A 304 -6.54 8.87 -27.02
C ASP A 304 -7.60 8.73 -25.90
N PRO A 305 -8.88 8.54 -26.26
CA PRO A 305 -9.87 8.14 -25.29
C PRO A 305 -9.43 6.80 -24.69
N LEU A 306 -8.90 6.86 -23.48
CA LEU A 306 -8.66 5.66 -22.68
C LEU A 306 -10.04 5.05 -22.41
N GLY A 307 -10.48 4.06 -23.14
CA GLY A 307 -11.74 3.37 -22.85
C GLY A 307 -11.89 2.99 -21.38
N LYS A 308 -12.76 2.07 -21.06
CA LYS A 308 -12.82 1.49 -19.69
C LYS A 308 -11.47 0.92 -19.27
N GLY A 309 -11.11 1.13 -18.01
CA GLY A 309 -9.84 0.64 -17.48
C GLY A 309 -9.32 1.46 -16.31
N TRP A 310 -8.03 1.67 -16.29
CA TRP A 310 -7.34 2.35 -15.20
C TRP A 310 -6.10 3.11 -15.70
N ILE A 311 -5.65 4.07 -14.90
CA ILE A 311 -4.39 4.79 -15.11
C ILE A 311 -3.67 4.98 -13.78
N ARG A 312 -2.34 4.79 -13.76
CA ARG A 312 -1.47 5.04 -12.61
C ARG A 312 -0.19 5.75 -13.02
N ALA A 313 0.45 6.41 -12.05
CA ALA A 313 1.78 6.98 -12.22
C ALA A 313 2.84 6.03 -11.65
N GLU A 314 3.98 5.95 -12.35
CA GLU A 314 5.16 5.17 -11.94
C GLU A 314 6.40 6.05 -12.06
N LEU A 315 7.25 6.06 -11.03
CA LEU A 315 8.48 6.85 -10.99
C LEU A 315 9.70 5.94 -10.97
N TYR A 316 10.63 6.18 -11.87
CA TYR A 316 11.89 5.43 -11.96
C TYR A 316 13.09 6.35 -11.81
N GLY A 317 14.14 5.85 -11.17
CA GLY A 317 15.39 6.57 -11.01
C GLY A 317 16.44 5.72 -10.31
N CYS A 318 17.58 6.33 -9.98
CA CYS A 318 18.66 5.68 -9.26
C CYS A 318 18.54 5.94 -7.76
N MET A 319 18.40 4.88 -6.98
CA MET A 319 18.53 4.88 -5.52
C MET A 319 19.47 3.74 -5.11
N GLU A 320 20.28 3.97 -4.06
CA GLU A 320 21.30 3.00 -3.60
C GLU A 320 22.13 2.44 -4.76
N ASP A 321 22.52 3.33 -5.70
CA ASP A 321 23.31 3.04 -6.91
C ASP A 321 22.66 2.00 -7.87
N CYS A 322 21.35 1.79 -7.76
CA CYS A 322 20.56 0.92 -8.61
C CYS A 322 19.42 1.69 -9.30
N VAL A 323 19.29 1.52 -10.62
CA VAL A 323 18.14 2.07 -11.37
C VAL A 323 16.93 1.14 -11.17
N MET A 324 15.85 1.71 -10.62
CA MET A 324 14.69 0.93 -10.22
C MET A 324 13.42 1.77 -10.24
N MET A 325 12.25 1.13 -10.09
CA MET A 325 11.03 1.82 -9.73
C MET A 325 11.17 2.35 -8.30
N ILE A 326 10.99 3.66 -8.10
CA ILE A 326 11.10 4.34 -6.81
C ILE A 326 9.73 4.44 -6.13
N ALA A 327 8.70 4.73 -6.92
CA ALA A 327 7.34 4.92 -6.44
C ALA A 327 6.31 4.55 -7.51
N PHE A 328 5.11 4.22 -7.05
CA PHE A 328 3.93 4.09 -7.91
C PHE A 328 2.67 4.50 -7.13
N THR A 329 1.65 4.95 -7.85
CA THR A 329 0.33 5.22 -7.29
C THR A 329 -0.61 4.03 -7.49
N ASN A 330 -1.62 3.89 -6.65
CA ASN A 330 -2.80 3.15 -7.04
C ASN A 330 -3.51 3.87 -8.19
N PRO A 331 -4.44 3.19 -8.90
CA PRO A 331 -5.04 3.77 -10.10
C PRO A 331 -6.11 4.83 -9.81
N ILE A 332 -6.36 5.66 -10.82
CA ILE A 332 -7.66 6.26 -11.07
C ILE A 332 -8.36 5.36 -12.09
N TYR A 333 -9.61 5.01 -11.84
CA TYR A 333 -10.39 4.11 -12.67
C TYR A 333 -11.23 4.88 -13.68
N MET A 334 -11.58 4.22 -14.80
CA MET A 334 -12.42 4.77 -15.87
C MET A 334 -13.53 3.76 -16.20
N ALA A 335 -14.79 4.20 -16.18
CA ALA A 335 -15.97 3.38 -16.42
C ALA A 335 -16.67 3.73 -17.75
#